data_509568aeb418b7900efea9e260ab09e0
#
_entry.id   509568aeb418b7900efea9e260ab09e0
#
_cell.length_a   1.000
_cell.length_b   1.000
_cell.length_c   1.000
_cell.angle_alpha   90.00
_cell.angle_beta   90.00
_cell.angle_gamma   90.00
#
_symmetry.space_group_name_H-M   'P 1'
#
loop_
_entity.id
_entity.type
_entity.pdbx_description
1 polymer ?
#
loop_
_entity_poly.entity_id
_entity_poly.type
_entity_poly.pdbx_seq_one_letter_code
_entity_poly.pdbx_strand_id
1 'polypeptide(L)'
;VDVIDAIKSENKHVYAMVAPAAEGQFGANITMNSWKKAMQAVGFNGFVEVALGGDMTAAYEADEWLEAYEAGEKKVTSCCPGFVNMVRKHYPELADKISTTVSPMCAVSRMIKAKDPDAVTVFIGPCVAKKSEVHDQKIEGNADYVLTFSEIRAIMKAKGVQLEADDTSYQEGSVYGKRFANSGGVTAAVIESMK
;
A
#
# COMPACT_ATOMS: atom_id res chain seq x y z
N VAL A 1 -11.64 15.40 -5.17
CA VAL A 1 -12.72 16.09 -4.42
C VAL A 1 -13.04 15.30 -3.16
N ASP A 2 -13.43 14.04 -3.27
CA ASP A 2 -13.93 13.22 -2.15
C ASP A 2 -12.95 13.09 -0.97
N VAL A 3 -11.63 12.95 -1.24
CA VAL A 3 -10.59 12.90 -0.20
C VAL A 3 -10.49 14.25 0.54
N ILE A 4 -10.61 15.36 -0.18
CA ILE A 4 -10.55 16.71 0.42
C ILE A 4 -11.78 16.92 1.31
N ASP A 5 -12.94 16.46 0.88
CA ASP A 5 -14.18 16.55 1.64
C ASP A 5 -14.13 15.64 2.88
N ALA A 6 -13.54 14.45 2.76
CA ALA A 6 -13.31 13.57 3.91
C ALA A 6 -12.39 14.23 4.96
N ILE A 7 -11.26 14.83 4.52
CA ILE A 7 -10.31 15.51 5.41
C ILE A 7 -10.92 16.74 6.11
N LYS A 8 -11.89 17.41 5.48
CA LYS A 8 -12.60 18.57 6.07
C LYS A 8 -13.71 18.18 7.04
N SER A 9 -14.12 16.94 7.02
CA SER A 9 -15.22 16.44 7.85
C SER A 9 -14.73 16.19 9.29
N GLU A 10 -15.31 16.87 10.26
CA GLU A 10 -14.99 16.69 11.69
C GLU A 10 -15.37 15.30 12.24
N ASN A 11 -16.26 14.59 11.54
CA ASN A 11 -16.78 13.29 11.96
C ASN A 11 -16.06 12.10 11.29
N LYS A 12 -14.97 12.34 10.56
CA LYS A 12 -14.23 11.27 9.88
C LYS A 12 -12.80 11.22 10.34
N HIS A 13 -12.31 10.02 10.64
CA HIS A 13 -10.91 9.75 10.89
C HIS A 13 -10.24 9.32 9.58
N VAL A 14 -9.47 10.20 8.96
CA VAL A 14 -8.85 9.96 7.67
C VAL A 14 -7.38 9.57 7.85
N TYR A 15 -7.02 8.38 7.38
CA TYR A 15 -5.67 7.83 7.48
C TYR A 15 -4.95 7.89 6.14
N ALA A 16 -3.73 8.45 6.13
CA ALA A 16 -2.80 8.37 5.01
C ALA A 16 -2.00 7.07 5.08
N MET A 17 -2.09 6.25 4.05
CA MET A 17 -1.31 5.03 3.88
C MET A 17 -0.28 5.26 2.76
N VAL A 18 0.99 5.49 3.11
CA VAL A 18 2.02 5.87 2.13
C VAL A 18 2.83 4.68 1.68
N ALA A 19 2.92 4.51 0.35
CA ALA A 19 3.68 3.42 -0.26
C ALA A 19 5.19 3.57 -0.02
N PRO A 20 5.94 2.47 0.18
CA PRO A 20 7.39 2.52 0.38
C PRO A 20 8.15 3.14 -0.80
N ALA A 21 7.56 3.16 -2.00
CA ALA A 21 8.11 3.86 -3.16
C ALA A 21 8.26 5.38 -2.98
N ALA A 22 7.74 5.96 -1.90
CA ALA A 22 7.95 7.36 -1.55
C ALA A 22 9.39 7.65 -1.07
N GLU A 23 10.08 6.66 -0.50
CA GLU A 23 11.48 6.82 -0.08
C GLU A 23 12.39 7.08 -1.29
N GLY A 24 13.24 8.08 -1.17
CA GLY A 24 14.24 8.46 -2.18
C GLY A 24 13.73 9.19 -3.42
N GLN A 25 12.40 9.26 -3.66
CA GLN A 25 11.86 9.91 -4.86
C GLN A 25 11.77 11.45 -4.75
N PHE A 26 11.73 11.98 -3.54
CA PHE A 26 11.48 13.40 -3.28
C PHE A 26 12.68 14.13 -2.69
N GLY A 27 13.83 13.49 -2.69
CA GLY A 27 15.08 13.99 -2.15
C GLY A 27 15.71 13.02 -1.14
N ALA A 28 17.05 13.03 -1.05
CA ALA A 28 17.78 12.08 -0.21
C ALA A 28 17.44 12.14 1.29
N ASN A 29 17.02 13.34 1.76
CA ASN A 29 16.67 13.58 3.16
C ASN A 29 15.16 13.60 3.42
N ILE A 30 14.35 13.20 2.44
CA ILE A 30 12.89 13.08 2.60
C ILE A 30 12.58 11.64 3.04
N THR A 31 12.28 11.48 4.31
CA THR A 31 12.01 10.20 4.96
C THR A 31 10.51 9.96 5.11
N MET A 32 10.11 8.78 5.60
CA MET A 32 8.71 8.51 5.97
C MET A 32 8.23 9.43 7.10
N ASN A 33 9.14 9.93 7.97
CA ASN A 33 8.76 10.93 8.96
C ASN A 33 8.45 12.29 8.33
N SER A 34 9.15 12.69 7.28
CA SER A 34 8.80 13.86 6.46
C SER A 34 7.37 13.74 5.90
N TRP A 35 7.03 12.57 5.35
CA TRP A 35 5.69 12.27 4.85
C TRP A 35 4.64 12.32 5.96
N LYS A 36 4.91 11.72 7.12
CA LYS A 36 4.00 11.74 8.28
C LYS A 36 3.66 13.17 8.69
N LYS A 37 4.68 14.03 8.89
CA LYS A 37 4.49 15.44 9.24
C LYS A 37 3.71 16.19 8.17
N ALA A 38 4.03 15.98 6.90
CA ALA A 38 3.31 16.62 5.80
C ALA A 38 1.85 16.18 5.72
N MET A 39 1.56 14.88 5.91
CA MET A 39 0.16 14.39 5.91
C MET A 39 -0.64 14.94 7.09
N GLN A 40 -0.05 15.04 8.27
CA GLN A 40 -0.68 15.71 9.41
C GLN A 40 -0.98 17.20 9.10
N ALA A 41 -0.04 17.91 8.49
CA ALA A 41 -0.25 19.31 8.07
C ALA A 41 -1.31 19.46 6.98
N VAL A 42 -1.48 18.46 6.11
CA VAL A 42 -2.58 18.40 5.13
C VAL A 42 -3.92 18.19 5.81
N GLY A 43 -3.95 17.57 7.00
CA GLY A 43 -5.15 17.35 7.80
C GLY A 43 -5.58 15.87 7.91
N PHE A 44 -4.69 14.93 7.59
CA PHE A 44 -4.92 13.53 7.91
C PHE A 44 -4.81 13.31 9.42
N ASN A 45 -5.71 12.49 9.99
CA ASN A 45 -5.74 12.15 11.40
C ASN A 45 -4.69 11.09 11.77
N GLY A 46 -4.40 10.18 10.83
CA GLY A 46 -3.44 9.10 11.02
C GLY A 46 -2.51 8.92 9.84
N PHE A 47 -1.41 8.22 10.08
CA PHE A 47 -0.40 7.89 9.07
C PHE A 47 0.08 6.45 9.30
N VAL A 48 0.18 5.67 8.24
CA VAL A 48 0.72 4.31 8.27
C VAL A 48 1.63 4.08 7.05
N GLU A 49 2.79 3.50 7.28
CA GLU A 49 3.70 3.06 6.23
C GLU A 49 3.20 1.73 5.61
N VAL A 50 2.92 1.70 4.31
CA VAL A 50 2.40 0.50 3.64
C VAL A 50 3.43 -0.63 3.54
N ALA A 51 4.70 -0.37 3.84
CA ALA A 51 5.71 -1.42 4.00
C ALA A 51 5.30 -2.47 5.04
N LEU A 52 4.59 -2.06 6.12
CA LEU A 52 4.00 -3.00 7.09
C LEU A 52 3.03 -3.99 6.43
N GLY A 53 2.20 -3.50 5.50
CA GLY A 53 1.33 -4.36 4.68
C GLY A 53 2.12 -5.29 3.76
N GLY A 54 3.30 -4.85 3.30
CA GLY A 54 4.23 -5.70 2.56
C GLY A 54 4.67 -6.92 3.37
N ASP A 55 5.06 -6.70 4.64
CA ASP A 55 5.43 -7.78 5.54
C ASP A 55 4.27 -8.74 5.78
N MET A 56 3.07 -8.21 6.02
CA MET A 56 1.85 -9.02 6.19
C MET A 56 1.56 -9.87 4.95
N THR A 57 1.58 -9.24 3.77
CA THR A 57 1.34 -9.94 2.48
C THR A 57 2.40 -11.01 2.24
N ALA A 58 3.68 -10.73 2.50
CA ALA A 58 4.76 -11.70 2.32
C ALA A 58 4.58 -12.94 3.21
N ALA A 59 4.19 -12.76 4.46
CA ALA A 59 3.94 -13.87 5.38
C ALA A 59 2.81 -14.78 4.87
N TYR A 60 1.68 -14.22 4.46
CA TYR A 60 0.56 -15.02 3.93
C TYR A 60 0.88 -15.65 2.56
N GLU A 61 1.59 -14.95 1.67
CA GLU A 61 2.02 -15.54 0.40
C GLU A 61 3.04 -16.66 0.60
N ALA A 62 3.88 -16.59 1.64
CA ALA A 62 4.85 -17.65 1.96
C ALA A 62 4.14 -18.97 2.25
N ASP A 63 3.07 -18.96 3.04
CA ASP A 63 2.27 -20.16 3.34
C ASP A 63 1.64 -20.74 2.06
N GLU A 64 0.99 -19.92 1.22
CA GLU A 64 0.44 -20.37 -0.07
C GLU A 64 1.50 -20.94 -1.03
N TRP A 65 2.69 -20.36 -1.04
CA TRP A 65 3.76 -20.82 -1.92
C TRP A 65 4.37 -22.14 -1.45
N LEU A 66 4.49 -22.33 -0.14
CA LEU A 66 4.93 -23.62 0.44
C LEU A 66 3.94 -24.72 0.11
N GLU A 67 2.64 -24.51 0.34
CA GLU A 67 1.58 -25.47 0.00
C GLU A 67 1.60 -25.85 -1.50
N ALA A 68 1.70 -24.83 -2.38
CA ALA A 68 1.76 -25.06 -3.82
C ALA A 68 3.02 -25.83 -4.22
N TYR A 69 4.17 -25.51 -3.62
CA TYR A 69 5.44 -26.20 -3.88
C TYR A 69 5.37 -27.67 -3.49
N GLU A 70 4.81 -27.99 -2.32
CA GLU A 70 4.61 -29.36 -1.85
C GLU A 70 3.65 -30.14 -2.75
N ALA A 71 2.66 -29.48 -3.33
CA ALA A 71 1.73 -30.04 -4.30
C ALA A 71 2.32 -30.15 -5.73
N GLY A 72 3.54 -29.69 -5.96
CA GLY A 72 4.16 -29.64 -7.30
C GLY A 72 3.56 -28.57 -8.22
N GLU A 73 2.86 -27.59 -7.64
CA GLU A 73 2.21 -26.50 -8.37
C GLU A 73 3.07 -25.23 -8.40
N LYS A 74 2.64 -24.27 -9.25
CA LYS A 74 3.30 -22.97 -9.35
C LYS A 74 2.34 -21.88 -8.90
N LYS A 75 2.84 -20.93 -8.10
CA LYS A 75 2.12 -19.73 -7.68
C LYS A 75 2.86 -18.47 -8.09
N VAL A 76 2.10 -17.40 -8.31
CA VAL A 76 2.60 -16.05 -8.57
C VAL A 76 1.92 -15.07 -7.63
N THR A 77 2.61 -13.98 -7.29
CA THR A 77 2.10 -12.96 -6.37
C THR A 77 0.84 -12.25 -6.89
N SER A 78 0.01 -11.76 -5.97
CA SER A 78 -1.20 -10.97 -6.24
C SER A 78 -1.06 -9.47 -5.94
N CYS A 79 0.04 -9.02 -5.37
CA CYS A 79 0.19 -7.66 -4.83
C CYS A 79 0.12 -6.53 -5.88
N CYS A 80 0.31 -6.84 -7.18
CA CYS A 80 0.27 -5.89 -8.28
C CYS A 80 -1.06 -5.98 -9.06
N PRO A 81 -2.01 -5.03 -8.88
CA PRO A 81 -3.29 -5.07 -9.58
C PRO A 81 -3.15 -4.94 -11.11
N GLY A 82 -2.11 -4.27 -11.59
CA GLY A 82 -1.82 -4.22 -13.02
C GLY A 82 -1.47 -5.57 -13.60
N PHE A 83 -0.65 -6.36 -12.89
CA PHE A 83 -0.32 -7.73 -13.25
C PHE A 83 -1.55 -8.65 -13.17
N VAL A 84 -2.27 -8.60 -12.07
CA VAL A 84 -3.50 -9.41 -11.88
C VAL A 84 -4.53 -9.14 -12.99
N ASN A 85 -4.77 -7.89 -13.31
CA ASN A 85 -5.69 -7.49 -14.40
C ASN A 85 -5.20 -7.96 -15.78
N MET A 86 -3.89 -7.89 -16.02
CA MET A 86 -3.28 -8.40 -17.25
C MET A 86 -3.49 -9.90 -17.38
N VAL A 87 -3.21 -10.69 -16.35
CA VAL A 87 -3.41 -12.13 -16.36
C VAL A 87 -4.88 -12.47 -16.57
N ARG A 88 -5.79 -11.91 -15.77
CA ARG A 88 -7.23 -12.19 -15.86
C ARG A 88 -7.80 -11.87 -17.25
N LYS A 89 -7.26 -10.83 -17.91
CA LYS A 89 -7.76 -10.37 -19.20
C LYS A 89 -7.16 -11.12 -20.39
N HIS A 90 -5.86 -11.43 -20.34
CA HIS A 90 -5.14 -11.94 -21.50
C HIS A 90 -4.68 -13.40 -21.35
N TYR A 91 -4.63 -13.92 -20.12
CA TYR A 91 -4.19 -15.27 -19.79
C TYR A 91 -5.10 -15.90 -18.73
N PRO A 92 -6.43 -15.96 -18.98
CA PRO A 92 -7.40 -16.41 -17.97
C PRO A 92 -7.13 -17.83 -17.46
N GLU A 93 -6.46 -18.67 -18.27
CA GLU A 93 -6.01 -20.02 -17.90
C GLU A 93 -4.95 -20.06 -16.80
N LEU A 94 -4.29 -18.91 -16.52
CA LEU A 94 -3.32 -18.77 -15.44
C LEU A 94 -3.88 -18.08 -14.19
N ALA A 95 -5.17 -17.73 -14.20
CA ALA A 95 -5.77 -16.96 -13.11
C ALA A 95 -5.78 -17.73 -11.76
N ASP A 96 -5.83 -19.06 -11.79
CA ASP A 96 -5.77 -19.96 -10.64
C ASP A 96 -4.36 -20.02 -10.01
N LYS A 97 -3.34 -19.60 -10.74
CA LYS A 97 -1.96 -19.52 -10.25
C LYS A 97 -1.66 -18.24 -9.48
N ILE A 98 -2.54 -17.24 -9.55
CA ILE A 98 -2.37 -16.01 -8.78
C ILE A 98 -2.67 -16.31 -7.31
N SER A 99 -1.81 -15.80 -6.39
CA SER A 99 -2.05 -15.85 -4.95
C SER A 99 -3.41 -15.25 -4.59
N THR A 100 -4.06 -15.81 -3.58
CA THR A 100 -5.31 -15.28 -3.04
C THR A 100 -5.10 -14.20 -1.99
N THR A 101 -3.85 -14.00 -1.57
CA THR A 101 -3.47 -13.01 -0.58
C THR A 101 -3.75 -11.59 -1.08
N VAL A 102 -4.28 -10.75 -0.20
CA VAL A 102 -4.58 -9.35 -0.52
C VAL A 102 -3.29 -8.52 -0.64
N SER A 103 -3.39 -7.42 -1.38
CA SER A 103 -2.24 -6.52 -1.54
C SER A 103 -1.87 -5.81 -0.23
N PRO A 104 -0.62 -5.29 -0.11
CA PRO A 104 -0.19 -4.48 1.03
C PRO A 104 -1.11 -3.31 1.36
N MET A 105 -1.68 -2.67 0.34
CA MET A 105 -2.66 -1.59 0.50
C MET A 105 -3.91 -2.09 1.23
N CYS A 106 -4.47 -3.20 0.78
CA CYS A 106 -5.66 -3.79 1.39
C CYS A 106 -5.37 -4.32 2.81
N ALA A 107 -4.21 -4.97 3.03
CA ALA A 107 -3.81 -5.47 4.34
C ALA A 107 -3.74 -4.35 5.39
N VAL A 108 -3.09 -3.22 5.06
CA VAL A 108 -3.04 -2.05 5.97
C VAL A 108 -4.41 -1.43 6.18
N SER A 109 -5.24 -1.32 5.13
CA SER A 109 -6.60 -0.81 5.28
C SER A 109 -7.42 -1.67 6.25
N ARG A 110 -7.38 -2.99 6.10
CA ARG A 110 -8.06 -3.93 7.02
C ARG A 110 -7.55 -3.78 8.45
N MET A 111 -6.23 -3.65 8.63
CA MET A 111 -5.64 -3.44 9.95
C MET A 111 -6.14 -2.14 10.61
N ILE A 112 -6.23 -1.05 9.87
CA ILE A 112 -6.76 0.23 10.36
C ILE A 112 -8.23 0.07 10.72
N LYS A 113 -9.06 -0.44 9.80
CA LYS A 113 -10.51 -0.61 9.99
C LYS A 113 -10.87 -1.62 11.10
N ALA A 114 -9.99 -2.56 11.40
CA ALA A 114 -10.16 -3.44 12.55
C ALA A 114 -10.05 -2.71 13.90
N LYS A 115 -9.28 -1.61 13.96
CA LYS A 115 -9.11 -0.78 15.16
C LYS A 115 -10.09 0.40 15.19
N ASP A 116 -10.43 0.94 14.04
CA ASP A 116 -11.30 2.08 13.82
C ASP A 116 -12.23 1.75 12.63
N PRO A 117 -13.40 1.14 12.89
CA PRO A 117 -14.31 0.70 11.83
C PRO A 117 -14.84 1.83 10.93
N ASP A 118 -14.88 3.06 11.44
CA ASP A 118 -15.34 4.25 10.72
C ASP A 118 -14.19 4.99 10.01
N ALA A 119 -12.96 4.45 10.07
CA ALA A 119 -11.81 5.07 9.43
C ALA A 119 -11.96 5.14 7.91
N VAL A 120 -11.61 6.29 7.36
CA VAL A 120 -11.44 6.49 5.93
C VAL A 120 -9.96 6.31 5.58
N THR A 121 -9.66 5.34 4.75
CA THR A 121 -8.28 4.99 4.38
C THR A 121 -7.94 5.48 2.99
N VAL A 122 -6.84 6.22 2.88
CA VAL A 122 -6.37 6.82 1.62
C VAL A 122 -4.97 6.31 1.29
N PHE A 123 -4.86 5.48 0.26
CA PHE A 123 -3.55 5.03 -0.22
C PHE A 123 -2.89 6.13 -1.05
N ILE A 124 -1.61 6.37 -0.80
CA ILE A 124 -0.77 7.35 -1.50
C ILE A 124 0.44 6.63 -2.09
N GLY A 125 0.53 6.60 -3.43
CA GLY A 125 1.61 5.87 -4.10
C GLY A 125 1.75 6.18 -5.58
N PRO A 126 2.68 5.52 -6.30
CA PRO A 126 2.95 5.84 -7.70
C PRO A 126 1.98 5.20 -8.70
N CYS A 127 1.19 4.22 -8.27
CA CYS A 127 0.51 3.28 -9.16
C CYS A 127 -0.96 3.63 -9.41
N VAL A 128 -1.30 3.96 -10.67
CA VAL A 128 -2.70 4.23 -11.07
C VAL A 128 -3.57 2.96 -11.07
N ALA A 129 -2.98 1.77 -11.24
CA ALA A 129 -3.75 0.52 -11.20
C ALA A 129 -4.36 0.24 -9.82
N LYS A 130 -3.80 0.82 -8.75
CA LYS A 130 -4.40 0.78 -7.40
C LYS A 130 -5.79 1.43 -7.35
N LYS A 131 -6.07 2.39 -8.23
CA LYS A 131 -7.42 2.96 -8.37
C LYS A 131 -8.45 1.93 -8.86
N SER A 132 -8.05 1.00 -9.72
CA SER A 132 -8.96 -0.09 -10.13
C SER A 132 -9.15 -1.13 -9.04
N GLU A 133 -8.15 -1.36 -8.20
CA GLU A 133 -8.21 -2.32 -7.10
C GLU A 133 -9.22 -1.90 -6.02
N VAL A 134 -9.32 -0.63 -5.68
CA VAL A 134 -10.30 -0.16 -4.68
C VAL A 134 -11.74 -0.25 -5.17
N HIS A 135 -11.96 -0.37 -6.47
CA HIS A 135 -13.27 -0.57 -7.06
C HIS A 135 -13.62 -2.06 -7.28
N ASP A 136 -12.71 -2.99 -6.98
CA ASP A 136 -12.99 -4.43 -7.05
C ASP A 136 -13.85 -4.85 -5.85
N GLN A 137 -15.16 -5.00 -6.08
CA GLN A 137 -16.14 -5.37 -5.05
C GLN A 137 -15.90 -6.73 -4.41
N LYS A 138 -14.99 -7.55 -4.99
CA LYS A 138 -14.62 -8.86 -4.43
C LYS A 138 -13.58 -8.73 -3.31
N ILE A 139 -12.98 -7.56 -3.13
CA ILE A 139 -11.95 -7.30 -2.13
C ILE A 139 -12.57 -6.47 -0.99
N GLU A 140 -13.09 -7.15 0.01
CA GLU A 140 -13.64 -6.49 1.20
C GLU A 140 -12.54 -5.83 2.05
N GLY A 141 -12.88 -4.72 2.70
CA GLY A 141 -11.98 -3.99 3.60
C GLY A 141 -10.82 -3.27 2.89
N ASN A 142 -10.90 -3.08 1.57
CA ASN A 142 -9.89 -2.36 0.80
C ASN A 142 -9.83 -0.87 1.19
N ALA A 143 -8.81 -0.16 0.68
CA ALA A 143 -8.72 1.29 0.83
C ALA A 143 -9.96 1.98 0.24
N ASP A 144 -10.35 3.12 0.83
CA ASP A 144 -11.51 3.88 0.34
C ASP A 144 -11.11 4.74 -0.85
N TYR A 145 -9.90 5.28 -0.82
CA TYR A 145 -9.38 6.16 -1.88
C TYR A 145 -7.92 5.85 -2.23
N VAL A 146 -7.55 6.19 -3.45
CA VAL A 146 -6.17 6.15 -3.95
C VAL A 146 -5.80 7.50 -4.53
N LEU A 147 -4.69 8.05 -4.06
CA LEU A 147 -4.02 9.23 -4.63
C LEU A 147 -2.66 8.83 -5.18
N THR A 148 -2.37 9.29 -6.38
CA THR A 148 -1.00 9.26 -6.91
C THR A 148 -0.14 10.31 -6.22
N PHE A 149 1.19 10.16 -6.29
CA PHE A 149 2.11 11.16 -5.78
C PHE A 149 1.89 12.54 -6.42
N SER A 150 1.48 12.61 -7.69
CA SER A 150 1.15 13.87 -8.35
C SER A 150 -0.10 14.51 -7.76
N GLU A 151 -1.12 13.72 -7.46
CA GLU A 151 -2.37 14.21 -6.87
C GLU A 151 -2.18 14.72 -5.44
N ILE A 152 -1.47 13.96 -4.58
CA ILE A 152 -1.20 14.43 -3.22
C ILE A 152 -0.32 15.69 -3.21
N ARG A 153 0.66 15.79 -4.12
CA ARG A 153 1.47 17.01 -4.27
C ARG A 153 0.63 18.23 -4.66
N ALA A 154 -0.38 18.05 -5.51
CA ALA A 154 -1.30 19.13 -5.86
C ALA A 154 -2.12 19.59 -4.64
N ILE A 155 -2.58 18.66 -3.80
CA ILE A 155 -3.29 18.97 -2.54
C ILE A 155 -2.35 19.70 -1.58
N MET A 156 -1.12 19.18 -1.39
CA MET A 156 -0.11 19.81 -0.54
C MET A 156 0.18 21.23 -0.98
N LYS A 157 0.41 21.46 -2.29
CA LYS A 157 0.63 22.78 -2.86
C LYS A 157 -0.53 23.73 -2.59
N ALA A 158 -1.76 23.27 -2.76
CA ALA A 158 -2.97 24.08 -2.50
C ALA A 158 -3.11 24.46 -1.03
N LYS A 159 -2.57 23.66 -0.11
CA LYS A 159 -2.56 23.90 1.34
C LYS A 159 -1.29 24.60 1.84
N GLY A 160 -0.34 24.92 0.96
CA GLY A 160 0.95 25.52 1.34
C GLY A 160 1.87 24.57 2.13
N VAL A 161 1.64 23.24 2.04
CA VAL A 161 2.44 22.21 2.70
C VAL A 161 3.56 21.74 1.78
N GLN A 162 4.76 21.57 2.32
CA GLN A 162 5.93 21.01 1.61
C GLN A 162 6.49 19.82 2.39
N LEU A 163 7.16 18.92 1.67
CA LEU A 163 7.98 17.87 2.30
C LEU A 163 9.29 18.53 2.77
N GLU A 164 9.52 18.50 4.06
CA GLU A 164 10.73 19.01 4.68
C GLU A 164 11.70 17.88 4.98
N ALA A 165 12.99 18.14 4.85
CA ALA A 165 14.02 17.19 5.22
C ALA A 165 13.91 16.83 6.70
N ASP A 166 14.01 15.55 7.00
CA ASP A 166 13.93 15.01 8.35
C ASP A 166 14.85 13.80 8.45
N ASP A 167 15.83 13.87 9.34
CA ASP A 167 16.80 12.80 9.57
C ASP A 167 16.37 11.83 10.69
N THR A 168 15.23 12.07 11.33
CA THR A 168 14.69 11.15 12.31
C THR A 168 14.13 9.90 11.65
N SER A 169 14.49 8.74 12.20
CA SER A 169 14.00 7.47 11.68
C SER A 169 12.53 7.25 12.06
N TYR A 170 11.73 6.92 11.07
CA TYR A 170 10.38 6.39 11.24
C TYR A 170 10.28 5.10 10.46
N GLN A 171 9.93 4.03 11.14
CA GLN A 171 9.84 2.72 10.50
C GLN A 171 8.72 1.91 11.16
N GLU A 172 7.74 1.47 10.35
CA GLU A 172 6.71 0.51 10.76
C GLU A 172 6.92 -0.83 10.07
N GLY A 173 7.29 -0.82 8.79
CA GLY A 173 7.61 -2.02 8.03
C GLY A 173 9.08 -2.43 8.13
N SER A 174 9.34 -3.71 7.90
CA SER A 174 10.70 -4.25 7.82
C SER A 174 11.43 -3.79 6.55
N VAL A 175 12.72 -4.08 6.47
CA VAL A 175 13.51 -3.88 5.24
C VAL A 175 12.90 -4.62 4.05
N TYR A 176 12.30 -5.79 4.28
CA TYR A 176 11.67 -6.60 3.24
C TYR A 176 10.35 -5.99 2.77
N GLY A 177 9.49 -5.51 3.68
CA GLY A 177 8.27 -4.77 3.33
C GLY A 177 8.57 -3.51 2.52
N LYS A 178 9.63 -2.78 2.89
CA LYS A 178 10.10 -1.61 2.12
C LYS A 178 10.57 -1.98 0.71
N ARG A 179 11.21 -3.14 0.54
CA ARG A 179 11.69 -3.63 -0.76
C ARG A 179 10.58 -4.02 -1.73
N PHE A 180 9.31 -4.09 -1.33
CA PHE A 180 8.18 -4.27 -2.25
C PHE A 180 8.16 -3.21 -3.38
N ALA A 181 8.76 -2.05 -3.17
CA ALA A 181 8.95 -1.03 -4.20
C ALA A 181 10.05 -1.36 -5.23
N ASN A 182 10.88 -2.35 -4.98
CA ASN A 182 12.03 -2.70 -5.83
C ASN A 182 11.73 -3.93 -6.68
N SER A 183 12.41 -4.02 -7.83
CA SER A 183 12.37 -5.23 -8.67
C SER A 183 12.86 -6.45 -7.88
N GLY A 184 12.07 -7.54 -7.90
CA GLY A 184 12.35 -8.76 -7.14
C GLY A 184 12.12 -8.67 -5.63
N GLY A 185 11.73 -7.49 -5.11
CA GLY A 185 11.56 -7.28 -3.68
C GLY A 185 10.46 -8.12 -3.05
N VAL A 186 9.35 -8.32 -3.76
CA VAL A 186 8.24 -9.18 -3.29
C VAL A 186 8.73 -10.62 -3.14
N THR A 187 9.37 -11.17 -4.16
CA THR A 187 9.92 -12.53 -4.11
C THR A 187 10.93 -12.69 -2.99
N ALA A 188 11.82 -11.71 -2.78
CA ALA A 188 12.77 -11.74 -1.68
C ALA A 188 12.09 -11.74 -0.30
N ALA A 189 11.02 -10.97 -0.13
CA ALA A 189 10.26 -10.91 1.11
C ALA A 189 9.52 -12.23 1.39
N VAL A 190 8.89 -12.82 0.38
CA VAL A 190 8.21 -14.13 0.49
C VAL A 190 9.22 -15.23 0.86
N ILE A 191 10.36 -15.31 0.17
CA ILE A 191 11.41 -16.30 0.46
C ILE A 191 11.95 -16.14 1.90
N GLU A 192 12.10 -14.90 2.38
CA GLU A 192 12.54 -14.68 3.75
C GLU A 192 11.49 -15.14 4.76
N SER A 193 10.21 -14.94 4.48
CA SER A 193 9.11 -15.38 5.32
C SER A 193 8.94 -16.92 5.35
N MET A 194 9.51 -17.63 4.38
CA MET A 194 9.52 -19.10 4.32
C MET A 194 10.60 -19.76 5.21
N LYS A 195 11.55 -18.96 5.75
CA LYS A 195 12.64 -19.45 6.63
C LYS A 195 12.21 -19.57 8.07
#